data_8b28e8f6b56aeb7ee566743d042d84d2
#
_entry.id   8b28e8f6b56aeb7ee566743d042d84d2
#
_cell.length_a   1.000
_cell.length_b   1.000
_cell.length_c   1.000
_cell.angle_alpha   90.00
_cell.angle_beta   90.00
_cell.angle_gamma   90.00
#
_symmetry.space_group_name_H-M   'P 1'
#
loop_
_entity.id
_entity.type
_entity.pdbx_description
1 polymer ?
#
loop_
_entity_poly.entity_id
_entity_poly.type
_entity_poly.pdbx_seq_one_letter_code
_entity_poly.pdbx_strand_id
1 'polypeptide(L)'
;MEILISKTEKFVIELFNNKLDNKFVFHNLAHTQQVVDNVHQLVEVSAIENRDKDILLLSAWLHDTGYTVSSKNHEMESVKIAKAFLLENNCNASDIDTISALIMATKINHHPNNDNEKIIRDADCGHIASKNYIQIAELLRKEWEFTCNKTLTELEWLEENINFLAIEHQFYSNEASQIWEKGKRRNLSELLKTQNKLKRENSKLNYKKEELSFKKNKIELPERGIETMFRVALRNHITLSDIADTKANILLSVNAIIISLVLSNLVSKLDNPSNDYLIWPTVIFTGF
;
A
#
# COMPACT_ATOMS: atom_id res chain seq x y z
N MET A 1 1.31 -16.83 29.67
CA MET A 1 0.70 -16.25 28.47
C MET A 1 0.69 -17.22 27.28
N GLU A 2 1.69 -18.07 27.05
CA GLU A 2 1.74 -19.04 25.92
C GLU A 2 0.49 -19.92 25.80
N ILE A 3 0.00 -20.46 26.94
CA ILE A 3 -1.24 -21.26 26.94
C ILE A 3 -2.45 -20.45 26.47
N LEU A 4 -2.53 -19.16 26.85
CA LEU A 4 -3.60 -18.28 26.42
C LEU A 4 -3.50 -17.97 24.93
N ILE A 5 -2.31 -17.72 24.40
CA ILE A 5 -2.08 -17.50 22.95
C ILE A 5 -2.54 -18.72 22.15
N SER A 6 -2.14 -19.93 22.56
CA SER A 6 -2.57 -21.18 21.88
C SER A 6 -4.09 -21.40 21.95
N LYS A 7 -4.73 -21.01 23.06
CA LYS A 7 -6.21 -21.04 23.16
C LYS A 7 -6.85 -20.00 22.25
N THR A 8 -6.28 -18.80 22.15
CA THR A 8 -6.78 -17.72 21.28
C THR A 8 -6.70 -18.12 19.83
N GLU A 9 -5.57 -18.69 19.39
CA GLU A 9 -5.42 -19.24 18.05
C GLU A 9 -6.54 -20.23 17.71
N LYS A 10 -6.76 -21.24 18.55
CA LYS A 10 -7.82 -22.25 18.33
C LYS A 10 -9.21 -21.61 18.29
N PHE A 11 -9.48 -20.68 19.20
CA PHE A 11 -10.73 -19.95 19.25
C PHE A 11 -10.99 -19.17 17.95
N VAL A 12 -10.00 -18.44 17.45
CA VAL A 12 -10.12 -17.65 16.23
C VAL A 12 -10.30 -18.55 15.00
N ILE A 13 -9.55 -19.65 14.90
CA ILE A 13 -9.72 -20.65 13.83
C ILE A 13 -11.16 -21.20 13.83
N GLU A 14 -11.66 -21.64 14.98
CA GLU A 14 -13.03 -22.14 15.10
C GLU A 14 -14.08 -21.07 14.79
N LEU A 15 -13.86 -19.85 15.27
CA LEU A 15 -14.78 -18.73 15.04
C LEU A 15 -14.89 -18.39 13.56
N PHE A 16 -13.76 -18.27 12.85
CA PHE A 16 -13.75 -17.96 11.42
C PHE A 16 -14.32 -19.10 10.58
N ASN A 17 -13.95 -20.33 10.87
CA ASN A 17 -14.50 -21.49 10.15
C ASN A 17 -16.01 -21.62 10.26
N ASN A 18 -16.58 -21.21 11.41
CA ASN A 18 -18.01 -21.39 11.67
C ASN A 18 -18.85 -20.17 11.34
N LYS A 19 -18.29 -18.95 11.38
CA LYS A 19 -19.09 -17.70 11.33
C LYS A 19 -18.64 -16.67 10.30
N LEU A 20 -17.43 -16.79 9.74
CA LEU A 20 -16.98 -15.82 8.74
C LEU A 20 -17.68 -16.09 7.41
N ASP A 21 -18.28 -15.05 6.83
CA ASP A 21 -18.94 -15.12 5.53
C ASP A 21 -17.85 -15.26 4.42
N ASN A 22 -18.11 -16.12 3.46
CA ASN A 22 -17.19 -16.39 2.32
C ASN A 22 -16.88 -15.16 1.43
N LYS A 23 -17.62 -14.07 1.60
CA LYS A 23 -17.35 -12.81 0.92
C LYS A 23 -16.09 -12.12 1.42
N PHE A 24 -15.64 -12.42 2.65
CA PHE A 24 -14.40 -11.89 3.22
C PHE A 24 -13.20 -12.71 2.73
N VAL A 25 -12.80 -12.43 1.49
CA VAL A 25 -11.71 -13.17 0.84
C VAL A 25 -10.32 -12.62 1.18
N PHE A 26 -10.25 -11.40 1.73
CA PHE A 26 -9.03 -10.77 2.25
C PHE A 26 -8.98 -10.83 3.78
N HIS A 27 -9.99 -10.28 4.50
CA HIS A 27 -10.05 -10.31 5.97
C HIS A 27 -10.52 -11.67 6.47
N ASN A 28 -9.61 -12.63 6.48
CA ASN A 28 -9.85 -14.03 6.83
C ASN A 28 -8.70 -14.60 7.67
N LEU A 29 -8.76 -15.90 7.98
CA LEU A 29 -7.76 -16.57 8.79
C LEU A 29 -6.32 -16.42 8.25
N ALA A 30 -6.15 -16.45 6.92
CA ALA A 30 -4.81 -16.32 6.32
C ALA A 30 -4.21 -14.93 6.55
N HIS A 31 -5.03 -13.86 6.46
CA HIS A 31 -4.62 -12.51 6.82
C HIS A 31 -4.25 -12.43 8.31
N THR A 32 -5.12 -12.92 9.19
CA THR A 32 -4.85 -12.92 10.64
C THR A 32 -3.54 -13.65 10.99
N GLN A 33 -3.29 -14.82 10.41
CA GLN A 33 -2.02 -15.54 10.59
C GLN A 33 -0.83 -14.72 10.09
N GLN A 34 -0.96 -14.07 8.92
CA GLN A 34 0.09 -13.21 8.40
C GLN A 34 0.38 -12.03 9.33
N VAL A 35 -0.64 -11.43 9.95
CA VAL A 35 -0.46 -10.34 10.93
C VAL A 35 0.27 -10.84 12.18
N VAL A 36 -0.07 -12.03 12.67
CA VAL A 36 0.65 -12.68 13.78
C VAL A 36 2.12 -12.92 13.44
N ASP A 37 2.42 -13.45 12.24
CA ASP A 37 3.79 -13.67 11.77
C ASP A 37 4.54 -12.32 11.64
N ASN A 38 3.87 -11.28 11.18
CA ASN A 38 4.42 -9.94 11.08
C ASN A 38 4.76 -9.37 12.47
N VAL A 39 3.90 -9.57 13.48
CA VAL A 39 4.19 -9.21 14.87
C VAL A 39 5.43 -9.95 15.34
N HIS A 40 5.54 -11.27 15.10
CA HIS A 40 6.76 -12.02 15.46
C HIS A 40 8.01 -11.41 14.84
N GLN A 41 8.00 -11.09 13.55
CA GLN A 41 9.15 -10.46 12.88
C GLN A 41 9.54 -9.11 13.49
N LEU A 42 8.56 -8.27 13.84
CA LEU A 42 8.83 -6.93 14.40
C LEU A 42 9.38 -7.02 15.83
N VAL A 43 8.79 -7.89 16.66
CA VAL A 43 9.23 -8.01 18.05
C VAL A 43 10.57 -8.72 18.21
N GLU A 44 11.01 -9.55 17.25
CA GLU A 44 12.32 -10.18 17.26
C GLU A 44 13.47 -9.16 17.12
N VAL A 45 13.23 -8.07 16.40
CA VAL A 45 14.24 -7.02 16.17
C VAL A 45 14.06 -5.81 17.08
N SER A 46 12.98 -5.76 17.86
CA SER A 46 12.67 -4.69 18.79
C SER A 46 13.08 -5.05 20.22
N ALA A 47 13.33 -4.03 21.04
CA ALA A 47 13.65 -4.20 22.47
C ALA A 47 12.37 -4.29 23.34
N ILE A 48 11.34 -5.04 22.88
CA ILE A 48 10.05 -5.14 23.57
C ILE A 48 10.12 -6.21 24.66
N GLU A 49 9.49 -5.92 25.80
CA GLU A 49 9.39 -6.87 26.90
C GLU A 49 8.50 -8.07 26.53
N ASN A 50 8.80 -9.24 27.10
CA ASN A 50 8.06 -10.48 26.81
C ASN A 50 6.55 -10.35 27.05
N ARG A 51 6.12 -9.56 28.04
CA ARG A 51 4.71 -9.33 28.32
C ARG A 51 4.03 -8.56 27.17
N ASP A 52 4.65 -7.51 26.68
CA ASP A 52 4.11 -6.71 25.57
C ASP A 52 4.06 -7.51 24.28
N LYS A 53 5.05 -8.38 24.04
CA LYS A 53 5.04 -9.35 22.95
C LYS A 53 3.80 -10.25 23.01
N ASP A 54 3.50 -10.83 24.17
CA ASP A 54 2.35 -11.70 24.33
C ASP A 54 1.03 -10.95 24.12
N ILE A 55 0.93 -9.70 24.60
CA ILE A 55 -0.22 -8.81 24.39
C ILE A 55 -0.40 -8.47 22.91
N LEU A 56 0.69 -8.16 22.20
CA LEU A 56 0.67 -7.89 20.76
C LEU A 56 0.18 -9.12 19.96
N LEU A 57 0.65 -10.32 20.30
CA LEU A 57 0.22 -11.56 19.65
C LEU A 57 -1.27 -11.85 19.90
N LEU A 58 -1.77 -11.67 21.12
CA LEU A 58 -3.18 -11.80 21.44
C LEU A 58 -4.02 -10.79 20.64
N SER A 59 -3.54 -9.55 20.55
CA SER A 59 -4.20 -8.50 19.79
C SER A 59 -4.23 -8.82 18.29
N ALA A 60 -3.13 -9.33 17.74
CA ALA A 60 -3.03 -9.75 16.33
C ALA A 60 -4.00 -10.90 16.00
N TRP A 61 -4.13 -11.90 16.88
CA TRP A 61 -5.12 -12.97 16.67
C TRP A 61 -6.55 -12.45 16.70
N LEU A 62 -6.86 -11.45 17.53
CA LEU A 62 -8.24 -11.03 17.82
C LEU A 62 -8.69 -9.82 16.99
N HIS A 63 -7.80 -9.09 16.29
CA HIS A 63 -8.10 -7.78 15.71
C HIS A 63 -9.26 -7.79 14.71
N ASP A 64 -9.36 -8.82 13.90
CA ASP A 64 -10.35 -8.94 12.81
C ASP A 64 -11.51 -9.88 13.08
N THR A 65 -11.61 -10.43 14.32
CA THR A 65 -12.72 -11.32 14.71
C THR A 65 -14.10 -10.69 14.52
N GLY A 66 -14.19 -9.37 14.55
CA GLY A 66 -15.43 -8.62 14.35
C GLY A 66 -16.02 -8.75 12.96
N TYR A 67 -15.25 -9.12 11.93
CA TYR A 67 -15.79 -9.43 10.60
C TYR A 67 -16.81 -10.58 10.59
N THR A 68 -16.79 -11.43 11.61
CA THR A 68 -17.81 -12.46 11.80
C THR A 68 -19.19 -11.90 12.19
N VAL A 69 -19.25 -10.62 12.56
CA VAL A 69 -20.48 -9.91 12.97
C VAL A 69 -20.81 -8.80 11.96
N SER A 70 -19.85 -7.93 11.65
CA SER A 70 -20.07 -6.79 10.77
C SER A 70 -18.76 -6.28 10.18
N SER A 71 -18.78 -5.89 8.90
CA SER A 71 -17.67 -5.18 8.28
C SER A 71 -17.57 -3.71 8.72
N LYS A 72 -18.69 -3.12 9.15
CA LYS A 72 -18.69 -1.75 9.67
C LYS A 72 -18.33 -1.74 11.15
N ASN A 73 -17.31 -0.97 11.51
CA ASN A 73 -16.78 -0.91 12.88
C ASN A 73 -16.39 -2.30 13.43
N HIS A 74 -15.79 -3.14 12.57
CA HIS A 74 -15.35 -4.48 12.93
C HIS A 74 -14.37 -4.47 14.11
N GLU A 75 -13.58 -3.42 14.29
CA GLU A 75 -12.66 -3.26 15.40
C GLU A 75 -13.43 -3.24 16.76
N MET A 76 -14.56 -2.53 16.82
CA MET A 76 -15.40 -2.53 18.03
C MET A 76 -16.05 -3.89 18.31
N GLU A 77 -16.48 -4.58 17.27
CA GLU A 77 -17.01 -5.95 17.42
C GLU A 77 -15.89 -6.92 17.83
N SER A 78 -14.69 -6.77 17.28
CA SER A 78 -13.49 -7.51 17.69
C SER A 78 -13.18 -7.30 19.17
N VAL A 79 -13.24 -6.06 19.65
CA VAL A 79 -13.06 -5.75 21.09
C VAL A 79 -14.10 -6.45 21.95
N LYS A 80 -15.38 -6.50 21.55
CA LYS A 80 -16.42 -7.21 22.31
C LYS A 80 -16.15 -8.71 22.38
N ILE A 81 -15.79 -9.32 21.25
CA ILE A 81 -15.44 -10.73 21.17
C ILE A 81 -14.19 -11.03 22.01
N ALA A 82 -13.17 -10.20 21.87
CA ALA A 82 -11.91 -10.32 22.63
C ALA A 82 -12.15 -10.22 24.15
N LYS A 83 -12.92 -9.23 24.61
CA LYS A 83 -13.24 -9.06 26.04
C LYS A 83 -13.96 -10.28 26.61
N ALA A 84 -14.97 -10.78 25.92
CA ALA A 84 -15.70 -11.97 26.37
C ALA A 84 -14.77 -13.18 26.48
N PHE A 85 -14.01 -13.48 25.43
CA PHE A 85 -13.08 -14.62 25.41
C PHE A 85 -11.97 -14.52 26.47
N LEU A 86 -11.38 -13.34 26.63
CA LEU A 86 -10.29 -13.12 27.58
C LEU A 86 -10.76 -13.20 29.03
N LEU A 87 -11.96 -12.69 29.34
CA LEU A 87 -12.58 -12.82 30.66
C LEU A 87 -12.86 -14.29 31.02
N GLU A 88 -13.41 -15.06 30.09
CA GLU A 88 -13.65 -16.51 30.27
C GLU A 88 -12.36 -17.30 30.54
N ASN A 89 -11.23 -16.80 30.00
CA ASN A 89 -9.92 -17.40 30.21
C ASN A 89 -9.11 -16.79 31.38
N ASN A 90 -9.76 -16.05 32.28
CA ASN A 90 -9.18 -15.43 33.46
C ASN A 90 -8.00 -14.48 33.16
N CYS A 91 -8.03 -13.78 32.02
CA CYS A 91 -7.09 -12.71 31.74
C CYS A 91 -7.38 -11.53 32.68
N ASN A 92 -6.33 -10.86 33.15
CA ASN A 92 -6.51 -9.72 34.06
C ASN A 92 -7.07 -8.49 33.30
N ALA A 93 -7.79 -7.64 34.03
CA ALA A 93 -8.49 -6.49 33.45
C ALA A 93 -7.54 -5.52 32.71
N SER A 94 -6.35 -5.30 33.25
CA SER A 94 -5.35 -4.40 32.64
C SER A 94 -4.90 -4.90 31.27
N ASP A 95 -4.66 -6.21 31.11
CA ASP A 95 -4.26 -6.79 29.82
C ASP A 95 -5.42 -6.75 28.83
N ILE A 96 -6.65 -7.01 29.28
CA ILE A 96 -7.85 -6.91 28.46
C ILE A 96 -8.03 -5.48 27.92
N ASP A 97 -7.82 -4.47 28.75
CA ASP A 97 -7.94 -3.08 28.31
C ASP A 97 -6.81 -2.71 27.31
N THR A 98 -5.59 -3.18 27.54
CA THR A 98 -4.46 -2.97 26.62
C THR A 98 -4.70 -3.67 25.29
N ILE A 99 -5.12 -4.93 25.28
CA ILE A 99 -5.47 -5.66 24.05
C ILE A 99 -6.61 -4.96 23.29
N SER A 100 -7.61 -4.48 24.03
CA SER A 100 -8.73 -3.73 23.41
C SER A 100 -8.26 -2.44 22.75
N ALA A 101 -7.34 -1.71 23.38
CA ALA A 101 -6.75 -0.50 22.81
C ALA A 101 -5.93 -0.82 21.55
N LEU A 102 -5.15 -1.90 21.55
CA LEU A 102 -4.37 -2.33 20.39
C LEU A 102 -5.25 -2.78 19.22
N ILE A 103 -6.36 -3.49 19.49
CA ILE A 103 -7.35 -3.81 18.46
C ILE A 103 -7.95 -2.53 17.88
N MET A 104 -8.30 -1.54 18.69
CA MET A 104 -8.81 -0.26 18.20
C MET A 104 -7.76 0.55 17.44
N ALA A 105 -6.47 0.34 17.71
CA ALA A 105 -5.38 1.00 17.00
C ALA A 105 -5.23 0.53 15.55
N THR A 106 -5.76 -0.62 15.15
CA THR A 106 -5.75 -1.07 13.74
C THR A 106 -6.70 -0.26 12.85
N LYS A 107 -7.62 0.51 13.45
CA LYS A 107 -8.56 1.35 12.69
C LYS A 107 -7.84 2.32 11.76
N ILE A 108 -8.29 2.40 10.51
CA ILE A 108 -7.58 3.07 9.39
C ILE A 108 -7.17 4.52 9.69
N ASN A 109 -7.98 5.28 10.42
CA ASN A 109 -7.72 6.70 10.75
C ASN A 109 -7.13 6.90 12.15
N HIS A 110 -6.71 5.84 12.83
CA HIS A 110 -6.07 5.95 14.12
C HIS A 110 -4.60 6.36 13.98
N HIS A 111 -4.16 7.33 14.77
CA HIS A 111 -2.75 7.68 14.88
C HIS A 111 -2.16 6.99 16.12
N PRO A 112 -1.14 6.14 15.98
CA PRO A 112 -0.59 5.40 17.10
C PRO A 112 0.09 6.33 18.11
N ASN A 113 -0.21 6.12 19.40
CA ASN A 113 0.27 6.95 20.51
C ASN A 113 1.49 6.35 21.24
N ASN A 114 1.74 5.06 21.06
CA ASN A 114 2.84 4.34 21.70
C ASN A 114 3.43 3.30 20.75
N ASP A 115 4.54 2.67 21.16
CA ASP A 115 5.28 1.75 20.29
C ASP A 115 4.51 0.46 20.01
N ASN A 116 3.73 -0.05 20.96
CA ASN A 116 2.90 -1.24 20.73
C ASN A 116 1.79 -0.98 19.70
N GLU A 117 1.17 0.21 19.72
CA GLU A 117 0.21 0.62 18.69
C GLU A 117 0.87 0.78 17.32
N LYS A 118 2.11 1.29 17.24
CA LYS A 118 2.86 1.35 15.98
C LYS A 118 3.08 -0.03 15.41
N ILE A 119 3.53 -0.98 16.26
CA ILE A 119 3.85 -2.34 15.84
C ILE A 119 2.62 -3.07 15.33
N ILE A 120 1.48 -3.02 16.04
CA ILE A 120 0.28 -3.73 15.60
C ILE A 120 -0.25 -3.17 14.26
N ARG A 121 -0.22 -1.84 14.07
CA ARG A 121 -0.61 -1.21 12.80
C ARG A 121 0.31 -1.59 11.66
N ASP A 122 1.62 -1.56 11.91
CA ASP A 122 2.60 -1.92 10.90
C ASP A 122 2.51 -3.41 10.54
N ALA A 123 2.24 -4.26 11.54
CA ALA A 123 2.04 -5.69 11.34
C ALA A 123 0.82 -5.98 10.48
N ASP A 124 -0.29 -5.32 10.72
CA ASP A 124 -1.52 -5.43 9.92
C ASP A 124 -1.28 -5.04 8.45
N CYS A 125 -0.54 -3.94 8.23
CA CYS A 125 -0.17 -3.47 6.90
C CYS A 125 1.08 -4.14 6.30
N GLY A 126 1.73 -5.09 6.97
CA GLY A 126 2.99 -5.71 6.50
C GLY A 126 2.89 -6.40 5.13
N HIS A 127 1.69 -6.83 4.75
CA HIS A 127 1.41 -7.42 3.44
C HIS A 127 1.80 -6.51 2.25
N ILE A 128 1.83 -5.18 2.44
CA ILE A 128 2.21 -4.22 1.39
C ILE A 128 3.68 -4.35 0.94
N ALA A 129 4.53 -4.94 1.78
CA ALA A 129 5.92 -5.22 1.46
C ALA A 129 6.13 -6.62 0.84
N SER A 130 5.09 -7.44 0.82
CA SER A 130 5.13 -8.81 0.29
C SER A 130 5.49 -8.83 -1.20
N LYS A 131 6.16 -9.91 -1.63
CA LYS A 131 6.38 -10.18 -3.06
C LYS A 131 5.08 -10.44 -3.82
N ASN A 132 4.06 -10.89 -3.11
CA ASN A 132 2.74 -11.20 -3.66
C ASN A 132 1.72 -10.07 -3.43
N TYR A 133 2.18 -8.84 -3.18
CA TYR A 133 1.30 -7.71 -2.86
C TYR A 133 0.17 -7.53 -3.88
N ILE A 134 0.46 -7.61 -5.17
CA ILE A 134 -0.54 -7.41 -6.23
C ILE A 134 -1.68 -8.44 -6.11
N GLN A 135 -1.34 -9.71 -5.85
CA GLN A 135 -2.34 -10.76 -5.69
C GLN A 135 -3.16 -10.57 -4.41
N ILE A 136 -2.52 -10.15 -3.32
CA ILE A 136 -3.18 -9.86 -2.04
C ILE A 136 -4.13 -8.66 -2.20
N ALA A 137 -3.69 -7.59 -2.87
CA ALA A 137 -4.50 -6.43 -3.14
C ALA A 137 -5.73 -6.77 -4.01
N GLU A 138 -5.62 -7.69 -4.96
CA GLU A 138 -6.77 -8.16 -5.75
C GLU A 138 -7.81 -8.90 -4.90
N LEU A 139 -7.42 -9.59 -3.81
CA LEU A 139 -8.38 -10.16 -2.87
C LEU A 139 -9.16 -9.06 -2.16
N LEU A 140 -8.50 -7.99 -1.72
CA LEU A 140 -9.16 -6.84 -1.11
C LEU A 140 -10.14 -6.15 -2.08
N ARG A 141 -9.75 -5.99 -3.36
CA ARG A 141 -10.63 -5.46 -4.40
C ARG A 141 -11.90 -6.29 -4.56
N LYS A 142 -11.75 -7.62 -4.65
CA LYS A 142 -12.89 -8.54 -4.74
C LYS A 142 -13.78 -8.47 -3.50
N GLU A 143 -13.18 -8.38 -2.34
CA GLU A 143 -13.93 -8.22 -1.10
C GLU A 143 -14.77 -6.93 -1.11
N TRP A 144 -14.24 -5.82 -1.60
CA TRP A 144 -15.00 -4.58 -1.76
C TRP A 144 -16.14 -4.70 -2.78
N GLU A 145 -15.94 -5.48 -3.86
CA GLU A 145 -17.03 -5.79 -4.79
C GLU A 145 -18.18 -6.52 -4.09
N PHE A 146 -17.87 -7.49 -3.24
CA PHE A 146 -18.88 -8.29 -2.53
C PHE A 146 -19.54 -7.57 -1.34
N THR A 147 -18.78 -6.72 -0.63
CA THR A 147 -19.24 -6.14 0.64
C THR A 147 -19.74 -4.71 0.51
N CYS A 148 -19.19 -3.94 -0.42
CA CYS A 148 -19.46 -2.52 -0.58
C CYS A 148 -20.13 -2.17 -1.91
N ASN A 149 -20.35 -3.13 -2.81
CA ASN A 149 -20.77 -2.91 -4.21
C ASN A 149 -19.86 -1.90 -4.95
N LYS A 150 -18.60 -1.80 -4.55
CA LYS A 150 -17.61 -0.90 -5.14
C LYS A 150 -16.86 -1.66 -6.23
N THR A 151 -17.29 -1.48 -7.48
CA THR A 151 -16.58 -2.01 -8.65
C THR A 151 -15.60 -0.95 -9.16
N LEU A 152 -14.32 -1.31 -9.23
CA LEU A 152 -13.27 -0.45 -9.76
C LEU A 152 -12.73 -1.06 -11.05
N THR A 153 -12.48 -0.26 -12.06
CA THR A 153 -11.72 -0.68 -13.22
C THR A 153 -10.27 -1.02 -12.82
N GLU A 154 -9.55 -1.72 -13.66
CA GLU A 154 -8.13 -2.06 -13.39
C GLU A 154 -7.27 -0.80 -13.19
N LEU A 155 -7.52 0.25 -13.97
CA LEU A 155 -6.79 1.50 -13.86
C LEU A 155 -7.12 2.25 -12.56
N GLU A 156 -8.39 2.35 -12.19
CA GLU A 156 -8.82 2.97 -10.92
C GLU A 156 -8.24 2.22 -9.72
N TRP A 157 -8.25 0.87 -9.77
CA TRP A 157 -7.65 0.06 -8.72
C TRP A 157 -6.14 0.28 -8.57
N LEU A 158 -5.43 0.37 -9.70
CA LEU A 158 -4.00 0.70 -9.69
C LEU A 158 -3.75 2.10 -9.13
N GLU A 159 -4.57 3.08 -9.47
CA GLU A 159 -4.45 4.44 -8.96
C GLU A 159 -4.70 4.51 -7.44
N GLU A 160 -5.71 3.83 -6.94
CA GLU A 160 -5.97 3.69 -5.50
C GLU A 160 -4.76 3.07 -4.76
N ASN A 161 -4.20 1.96 -5.28
CA ASN A 161 -3.05 1.31 -4.67
C ASN A 161 -1.78 2.17 -4.71
N ILE A 162 -1.52 2.87 -5.84
CA ILE A 162 -0.39 3.79 -5.95
C ILE A 162 -0.54 4.93 -4.95
N ASN A 163 -1.73 5.53 -4.85
CA ASN A 163 -2.00 6.60 -3.91
C ASN A 163 -1.81 6.13 -2.46
N PHE A 164 -2.35 4.97 -2.12
CA PHE A 164 -2.18 4.37 -0.80
C PHE A 164 -0.71 4.15 -0.46
N LEU A 165 0.07 3.46 -1.31
CA LEU A 165 1.47 3.17 -1.04
C LEU A 165 2.37 4.42 -1.04
N ALA A 166 2.08 5.41 -1.90
CA ALA A 166 2.94 6.57 -2.08
C ALA A 166 2.65 7.71 -1.10
N ILE A 167 1.37 7.90 -0.72
CA ILE A 167 0.90 9.11 -0.02
C ILE A 167 0.29 8.81 1.34
N GLU A 168 -0.62 7.82 1.41
CA GLU A 168 -1.43 7.61 2.61
C GLU A 168 -0.75 6.75 3.65
N HIS A 169 -0.04 5.71 3.20
CA HIS A 169 0.59 4.75 4.09
C HIS A 169 2.04 5.13 4.42
N GLN A 170 2.35 5.07 5.71
CA GLN A 170 3.72 5.07 6.25
C GLN A 170 3.87 3.98 7.30
N PHE A 171 5.06 3.42 7.43
CA PHE A 171 5.39 2.62 8.60
C PHE A 171 5.69 3.56 9.78
N TYR A 172 5.15 3.23 10.95
CA TYR A 172 5.25 4.04 12.15
C TYR A 172 6.44 3.64 13.03
N SER A 173 6.81 2.35 13.03
CA SER A 173 7.95 1.83 13.77
C SER A 173 9.23 1.86 12.92
N ASN A 174 10.36 2.01 13.58
CA ASN A 174 11.66 1.93 12.92
C ASN A 174 11.93 0.53 12.37
N GLU A 175 11.50 -0.49 13.11
CA GLU A 175 11.63 -1.90 12.79
C GLU A 175 10.93 -2.24 11.47
N ALA A 176 9.67 -1.86 11.35
CA ALA A 176 8.90 -2.05 10.11
C ALA A 176 9.52 -1.31 8.94
N SER A 177 9.96 -0.07 9.15
CA SER A 177 10.63 0.72 8.12
C SER A 177 11.91 0.05 7.64
N GLN A 178 12.73 -0.50 8.53
CA GLN A 178 13.96 -1.19 8.18
C GLN A 178 13.70 -2.49 7.39
N ILE A 179 12.70 -3.27 7.81
CA ILE A 179 12.43 -4.59 7.21
C ILE A 179 11.62 -4.45 5.92
N TRP A 180 10.61 -3.59 5.89
CA TRP A 180 9.55 -3.63 4.89
C TRP A 180 9.56 -2.47 3.88
N GLU A 181 10.21 -1.33 4.17
CA GLU A 181 10.20 -0.18 3.26
C GLU A 181 10.76 -0.51 1.87
N LYS A 182 11.80 -1.34 1.80
CA LYS A 182 12.34 -1.80 0.51
C LYS A 182 11.33 -2.61 -0.31
N GLY A 183 10.55 -3.45 0.36
CA GLY A 183 9.48 -4.25 -0.27
C GLY A 183 8.35 -3.36 -0.79
N LYS A 184 7.88 -2.41 0.04
CA LYS A 184 6.87 -1.42 -0.33
C LYS A 184 7.29 -0.62 -1.57
N ARG A 185 8.53 -0.08 -1.60
CA ARG A 185 9.05 0.69 -2.75
C ARG A 185 9.13 -0.15 -4.02
N ARG A 186 9.54 -1.43 -3.92
CA ARG A 186 9.53 -2.35 -5.05
C ARG A 186 8.11 -2.50 -5.61
N ASN A 187 7.13 -2.76 -4.75
CA ASN A 187 5.74 -2.95 -5.16
C ASN A 187 5.15 -1.67 -5.78
N LEU A 188 5.43 -0.50 -5.20
CA LEU A 188 5.05 0.79 -5.80
C LEU A 188 5.65 0.98 -7.20
N SER A 189 6.94 0.64 -7.38
CA SER A 189 7.59 0.72 -8.69
C SER A 189 6.93 -0.22 -9.72
N GLU A 190 6.51 -1.41 -9.31
CA GLU A 190 5.80 -2.36 -10.17
C GLU A 190 4.41 -1.86 -10.57
N LEU A 191 3.65 -1.29 -9.63
CA LEU A 191 2.35 -0.67 -9.91
C LEU A 191 2.48 0.48 -10.90
N LEU A 192 3.44 1.37 -10.71
CA LEU A 192 3.70 2.49 -11.63
C LEU A 192 4.05 2.01 -13.05
N LYS A 193 4.86 0.96 -13.18
CA LYS A 193 5.18 0.35 -14.50
C LYS A 193 3.92 -0.22 -15.15
N THR A 194 3.08 -0.90 -14.39
CA THR A 194 1.82 -1.49 -14.87
C THR A 194 0.85 -0.39 -15.31
N GLN A 195 0.70 0.67 -14.51
CA GLN A 195 -0.13 1.82 -14.85
C GLN A 195 0.30 2.47 -16.17
N ASN A 196 1.60 2.73 -16.33
CA ASN A 196 2.15 3.31 -17.55
C ASN A 196 1.90 2.42 -18.77
N LYS A 197 2.03 1.09 -18.61
CA LYS A 197 1.73 0.13 -19.67
C LYS A 197 0.26 0.18 -20.08
N LEU A 198 -0.66 0.13 -19.11
CA LEU A 198 -2.10 0.21 -19.36
C LEU A 198 -2.53 1.53 -20.02
N LYS A 199 -2.00 2.66 -19.55
CA LYS A 199 -2.27 3.98 -20.16
C LYS A 199 -1.82 4.02 -21.61
N ARG A 200 -0.67 3.44 -21.95
CA ARG A 200 -0.19 3.34 -23.35
C ARG A 200 -1.06 2.42 -24.20
N GLU A 201 -1.48 1.29 -23.66
CA GLU A 201 -2.36 0.34 -24.36
C GLU A 201 -3.73 0.94 -24.62
N ASN A 202 -4.33 1.60 -23.64
CA ASN A 202 -5.60 2.31 -23.78
C ASN A 202 -5.51 3.44 -24.81
N SER A 203 -4.44 4.21 -24.83
CA SER A 203 -4.22 5.23 -25.86
C SER A 203 -4.15 4.62 -27.25
N LYS A 204 -3.39 3.55 -27.44
CA LYS A 204 -3.32 2.83 -28.73
C LYS A 204 -4.68 2.28 -29.17
N LEU A 205 -5.46 1.77 -28.22
CA LEU A 205 -6.80 1.24 -28.49
C LEU A 205 -7.77 2.35 -28.92
N ASN A 206 -7.72 3.50 -28.28
CA ASN A 206 -8.54 4.66 -28.63
C ASN A 206 -8.20 5.19 -30.03
N TYR A 207 -6.91 5.33 -30.35
CA TYR A 207 -6.49 5.70 -31.72
C TYR A 207 -7.02 4.70 -32.77
N LYS A 208 -6.96 3.41 -32.48
CA LYS A 208 -7.45 2.38 -33.38
C LYS A 208 -8.97 2.42 -33.55
N LYS A 209 -9.71 2.74 -32.49
CA LYS A 209 -11.17 2.95 -32.54
C LYS A 209 -11.53 4.20 -33.37
N GLU A 210 -10.82 5.30 -33.19
CA GLU A 210 -10.99 6.51 -33.98
C GLU A 210 -10.71 6.25 -35.46
N GLU A 211 -9.60 5.58 -35.79
CA GLU A 211 -9.30 5.20 -37.18
C GLU A 211 -10.40 4.33 -37.80
N LEU A 212 -10.96 3.39 -37.03
CA LEU A 212 -12.06 2.54 -37.47
C LEU A 212 -13.37 3.32 -37.63
N SER A 213 -13.64 4.31 -36.75
CA SER A 213 -14.83 5.18 -36.88
C SER A 213 -14.76 6.08 -38.13
N PHE A 214 -13.57 6.61 -38.43
CA PHE A 214 -13.35 7.35 -39.70
C PHE A 214 -13.54 6.46 -40.92
N LYS A 215 -13.12 5.19 -40.86
CA LYS A 215 -13.35 4.24 -41.97
C LYS A 215 -14.82 3.83 -42.15
N LYS A 216 -15.58 3.76 -41.03
CA LYS A 216 -17.03 3.43 -41.09
C LYS A 216 -17.91 4.59 -41.52
N ASN A 217 -17.59 5.81 -41.10
CA ASN A 217 -18.24 7.01 -41.57
C ASN A 217 -17.61 7.37 -42.92
N LYS A 218 -18.02 6.72 -44.00
CA LYS A 218 -17.76 7.15 -45.37
C LYS A 218 -18.35 8.54 -45.56
N ILE A 219 -17.68 9.57 -45.09
CA ILE A 219 -17.81 10.90 -45.66
C ILE A 219 -17.07 10.79 -46.98
N GLU A 220 -17.79 10.92 -48.05
CA GLU A 220 -17.24 11.15 -49.41
C GLU A 220 -16.45 12.46 -49.36
N LEU A 221 -15.23 12.39 -48.86
CA LEU A 221 -14.24 13.45 -49.03
C LEU A 221 -13.38 13.09 -50.23
N PRO A 222 -13.12 14.05 -51.13
CA PRO A 222 -12.40 13.77 -52.34
C PRO A 222 -10.97 13.35 -52.04
N GLU A 223 -10.72 12.12 -52.43
CA GLU A 223 -9.44 11.56 -52.83
C GLU A 223 -8.28 11.40 -51.84
N ARG A 224 -7.65 10.27 -52.00
CA ARG A 224 -6.40 9.71 -51.47
C ARG A 224 -5.38 10.70 -50.84
N GLY A 225 -5.35 11.95 -51.24
CA GLY A 225 -4.41 12.96 -50.75
C GLY A 225 -4.67 13.40 -49.28
N ILE A 226 -5.93 13.62 -48.93
CA ILE A 226 -6.35 14.10 -47.60
C ILE A 226 -6.18 12.97 -46.59
N GLU A 227 -6.56 11.73 -46.96
CA GLU A 227 -6.39 10.55 -46.10
C GLU A 227 -4.93 10.28 -45.81
N THR A 228 -4.04 10.44 -46.78
CA THR A 228 -2.60 10.30 -46.64
C THR A 228 -2.03 11.40 -45.74
N MET A 229 -2.49 12.65 -45.96
CA MET A 229 -2.04 13.80 -45.17
C MET A 229 -2.49 13.67 -43.70
N PHE A 230 -3.71 13.23 -43.45
CA PHE A 230 -4.26 13.00 -42.11
C PHE A 230 -3.50 11.85 -41.40
N ARG A 231 -3.23 10.76 -42.12
CA ARG A 231 -2.47 9.59 -41.59
C ARG A 231 -1.02 9.96 -41.28
N VAL A 232 -0.39 10.80 -42.09
CA VAL A 232 0.97 11.30 -41.83
C VAL A 232 0.97 12.28 -40.67
N ALA A 233 0.01 13.21 -40.60
CA ALA A 233 -0.14 14.15 -39.50
C ALA A 233 -0.37 13.43 -38.16
N LEU A 234 -1.25 12.42 -38.12
CA LEU A 234 -1.50 11.61 -36.92
C LEU A 234 -0.26 10.84 -36.48
N ARG A 235 0.43 10.21 -37.45
CA ARG A 235 1.69 9.51 -37.17
C ARG A 235 2.77 10.45 -36.62
N ASN A 236 2.91 11.64 -37.21
CA ASN A 236 3.84 12.65 -36.74
C ASN A 236 3.49 13.14 -35.33
N HIS A 237 2.20 13.30 -35.02
CA HIS A 237 1.74 13.73 -33.70
C HIS A 237 2.06 12.68 -32.63
N ILE A 238 1.86 11.40 -32.93
CA ILE A 238 2.23 10.29 -32.04
C ILE A 238 3.72 10.24 -31.82
N THR A 239 4.51 10.34 -32.90
CA THR A 239 5.96 10.31 -32.82
C THR A 239 6.51 11.52 -32.05
N LEU A 240 5.93 12.71 -32.22
CA LEU A 240 6.31 13.92 -31.48
C LEU A 240 5.98 13.79 -29.98
N SER A 241 4.83 13.20 -29.64
CA SER A 241 4.47 12.93 -28.23
C SER A 241 5.44 11.94 -27.60
N ASP A 242 5.77 10.82 -28.27
CA ASP A 242 6.74 9.84 -27.79
C ASP A 242 8.15 10.44 -27.60
N ILE A 243 8.55 11.34 -28.53
CA ILE A 243 9.83 12.06 -28.43
C ILE A 243 9.80 13.05 -27.26
N ALA A 244 8.69 13.77 -27.06
CA ALA A 244 8.54 14.72 -25.95
C ALA A 244 8.60 14.00 -24.60
N ASP A 245 7.91 12.87 -24.46
CA ASP A 245 7.92 12.05 -23.25
C ASP A 245 9.31 11.45 -23.00
N THR A 246 9.98 11.00 -24.03
CA THR A 246 11.35 10.46 -23.93
C THR A 246 12.33 11.56 -23.50
N LYS A 247 12.24 12.76 -24.08
CA LYS A 247 13.07 13.91 -23.69
C LYS A 247 12.80 14.35 -22.26
N ALA A 248 11.53 14.42 -21.86
CA ALA A 248 11.15 14.76 -20.49
C ALA A 248 11.72 13.75 -19.48
N ASN A 249 11.63 12.46 -19.76
CA ASN A 249 12.18 11.40 -18.90
C ASN A 249 13.71 11.46 -18.82
N ILE A 250 14.39 11.73 -19.94
CA ILE A 250 15.85 11.91 -19.95
C ILE A 250 16.25 13.14 -19.12
N LEU A 251 15.54 14.25 -19.31
CA LEU A 251 15.82 15.50 -18.58
C LEU A 251 15.62 15.32 -17.06
N LEU A 252 14.53 14.66 -16.65
CA LEU A 252 14.26 14.32 -15.26
C LEU A 252 15.36 13.42 -14.68
N SER A 253 15.79 12.40 -15.43
CA SER A 253 16.83 11.48 -14.99
C SER A 253 18.17 12.17 -14.84
N VAL A 254 18.56 13.02 -15.81
CA VAL A 254 19.80 13.79 -15.76
C VAL A 254 19.78 14.78 -14.59
N ASN A 255 18.67 15.49 -14.39
CA ASN A 255 18.53 16.42 -13.26
C ASN A 255 18.62 15.68 -11.92
N ALA A 256 17.99 14.52 -11.78
CA ALA A 256 18.09 13.71 -10.56
C ALA A 256 19.55 13.27 -10.27
N ILE A 257 20.30 12.90 -11.30
CA ILE A 257 21.72 12.53 -11.17
C ILE A 257 22.55 13.75 -10.76
N ILE A 258 22.33 14.90 -11.41
CA ILE A 258 23.06 16.15 -11.09
C ILE A 258 22.78 16.57 -9.65
N ILE A 259 21.50 16.60 -9.22
CA ILE A 259 21.11 16.93 -7.86
C ILE A 259 21.75 15.98 -6.86
N SER A 260 21.74 14.67 -7.16
CA SER A 260 22.35 13.64 -6.30
C SER A 260 23.87 13.84 -6.15
N LEU A 261 24.58 14.15 -7.24
CA LEU A 261 26.02 14.42 -7.23
C LEU A 261 26.34 15.71 -6.48
N VAL A 262 25.56 16.77 -6.68
CA VAL A 262 25.72 18.05 -5.98
C VAL A 262 25.49 17.88 -4.48
N LEU A 263 24.41 17.20 -4.08
CA LEU A 263 24.12 16.90 -2.67
C LEU A 263 25.20 16.03 -2.02
N SER A 264 25.67 14.99 -2.71
CA SER A 264 26.74 14.13 -2.20
C SER A 264 28.05 14.90 -1.96
N ASN A 265 28.42 15.79 -2.89
CA ASN A 265 29.60 16.64 -2.71
C ASN A 265 29.41 17.72 -1.65
N LEU A 266 28.18 18.24 -1.48
CA LEU A 266 27.86 19.25 -0.48
C LEU A 266 27.92 18.67 0.94
N VAL A 267 27.28 17.52 1.16
CA VAL A 267 27.23 16.84 2.46
C VAL A 267 28.65 16.53 2.95
N SER A 268 29.54 16.09 2.07
CA SER A 268 30.94 15.81 2.43
C SER A 268 31.78 17.04 2.77
N LYS A 269 31.31 18.26 2.46
CA LYS A 269 32.01 19.53 2.72
C LYS A 269 31.39 20.37 3.83
N LEU A 270 30.21 19.99 4.33
CA LEU A 270 29.49 20.72 5.39
C LEU A 270 30.20 20.70 6.76
N ASP A 271 31.08 19.73 6.99
CA ASP A 271 31.84 19.59 8.25
C ASP A 271 32.97 20.61 8.41
N ASN A 272 33.23 21.47 7.40
CA ASN A 272 34.33 22.44 7.44
C ASN A 272 33.78 23.89 7.44
N PRO A 273 33.91 24.64 8.54
CA PRO A 273 33.41 26.02 8.68
C PRO A 273 33.92 27.03 7.65
N SER A 274 35.03 26.73 6.98
CA SER A 274 35.59 27.59 5.94
C SER A 274 34.83 27.56 4.60
N ASN A 275 33.85 26.70 4.44
CA ASN A 275 33.10 26.46 3.19
C ASN A 275 31.72 27.11 3.14
N ASP A 276 31.35 27.95 4.13
CA ASP A 276 30.03 28.59 4.22
C ASP A 276 29.65 29.39 2.97
N TYR A 277 30.62 29.98 2.26
CA TYR A 277 30.38 30.73 1.02
C TYR A 277 29.91 29.86 -0.15
N LEU A 278 30.12 28.54 -0.09
CA LEU A 278 29.68 27.58 -1.13
C LEU A 278 28.25 27.08 -0.90
N ILE A 279 27.72 27.23 0.31
CA ILE A 279 26.39 26.71 0.68
C ILE A 279 25.29 27.53 0.01
N TRP A 280 25.36 28.82 0.09
CA TRP A 280 24.32 29.72 -0.42
C TRP A 280 24.08 29.61 -1.94
N PRO A 281 25.10 29.65 -2.81
CA PRO A 281 24.89 29.47 -4.24
C PRO A 281 24.29 28.10 -4.57
N THR A 282 24.68 27.04 -3.84
CA THR A 282 24.22 25.68 -4.11
C THR A 282 22.77 25.47 -3.68
N VAL A 283 22.34 26.04 -2.55
CA VAL A 283 20.94 26.00 -2.10
C VAL A 283 20.03 26.78 -3.05
N ILE A 284 20.49 27.92 -3.56
CA ILE A 284 19.74 28.70 -4.56
C ILE A 284 19.61 27.91 -5.87
N PHE A 285 20.66 27.23 -6.31
CA PHE A 285 20.68 26.48 -7.59
C PHE A 285 19.87 25.18 -7.55
N THR A 286 19.70 24.58 -6.36
CA THR A 286 18.92 23.33 -6.19
C THR A 286 17.47 23.59 -5.78
N GLY A 287 17.12 24.81 -5.38
CA GLY A 287 15.76 25.21 -4.95
C GLY A 287 14.89 25.80 -6.07
N PHE A 288 15.42 25.93 -7.29
CA PHE A 288 14.70 26.25 -8.51
C PHE A 288 14.63 25.01 -9.42
#